data_4918a387914960727789d4bd340b473c
#
_entry.id   4918a387914960727789d4bd340b473c
#
_cell.length_a   1.000
_cell.length_b   1.000
_cell.length_c   1.000
_cell.angle_alpha   90.00
_cell.angle_beta   90.00
_cell.angle_gamma   90.00
#
_symmetry.space_group_name_H-M   'P 1'
#
loop_
_entity.id
_entity.type
_entity.pdbx_description
1 polymer ?
#
loop_
_entity_poly.entity_id
_entity_poly.type
_entity_poly.pdbx_seq_one_letter_code
_entity_poly.pdbx_strand_id
1 'polypeptide(L)'
;MPVAKIARKPKIGPSFNVETYLSNAGASRRIVKYKKGQALFSQDDPCNEVWYIQSGNAKLTIVNPQGKEAVLAILGPGDFLGEGCIIGNPVRMATATALAAVSATIIDRKEMMRVLHEHPEFAEKFIHYMLERNIKIEADLVDQLFNSSEKR
;
A
#
# COMPACT_ATOMS: atom_id res chain seq x y z
N MET A 1 27.22 5.88 -2.86
CA MET A 1 26.46 4.93 -2.07
C MET A 1 25.13 4.62 -2.75
N PRO A 2 24.82 3.35 -2.91
CA PRO A 2 23.55 3.02 -3.57
C PRO A 2 22.36 3.44 -2.72
N VAL A 3 21.46 4.15 -3.33
CA VAL A 3 20.21 4.58 -2.69
C VAL A 3 19.38 3.37 -2.26
N ALA A 4 19.45 2.29 -3.03
CA ALA A 4 18.73 1.07 -2.74
C ALA A 4 19.01 0.48 -1.35
N LYS A 5 20.18 0.74 -0.78
CA LYS A 5 20.50 0.26 0.57
C LYS A 5 19.71 0.97 1.65
N ILE A 6 19.30 2.21 1.38
CA ILE A 6 18.54 3.01 2.32
C ILE A 6 17.05 2.71 2.18
N ALA A 7 16.65 2.37 0.97
CA ALA A 7 15.25 2.18 0.62
C ALA A 7 14.75 0.80 1.03
N ARG A 8 14.55 0.61 2.30
CA ARG A 8 13.93 -0.60 2.80
C ARG A 8 12.44 -0.54 2.62
N LYS A 9 11.81 -1.71 2.50
CA LYS A 9 10.38 -1.82 2.45
C LYS A 9 9.79 -1.22 3.73
N PRO A 10 8.86 -0.25 3.62
CA PRO A 10 8.27 0.37 4.81
C PRO A 10 7.46 -0.65 5.57
N LYS A 11 7.54 -0.59 6.89
CA LYS A 11 6.75 -1.43 7.78
C LYS A 11 6.37 -0.62 9.00
N ILE A 12 5.22 -0.93 9.54
CA ILE A 12 4.87 -0.50 10.88
C ILE A 12 5.73 -1.34 11.81
N GLY A 13 6.39 -0.73 12.78
CA GLY A 13 7.41 -1.35 13.59
C GLY A 13 7.06 -2.72 14.16
N PRO A 14 8.07 -3.53 14.52
CA PRO A 14 7.87 -4.93 14.90
C PRO A 14 6.99 -5.13 16.13
N SER A 15 6.89 -4.14 17.01
CA SER A 15 6.04 -4.21 18.20
C SER A 15 4.60 -3.79 17.93
N PHE A 16 4.31 -3.31 16.72
CA PHE A 16 2.99 -2.82 16.37
C PHE A 16 2.26 -3.84 15.50
N ASN A 17 1.20 -4.42 16.06
CA ASN A 17 0.38 -5.39 15.34
C ASN A 17 -0.91 -4.72 14.90
N VAL A 18 -1.03 -4.46 13.61
CA VAL A 18 -2.19 -3.79 13.02
C VAL A 18 -3.48 -4.56 13.31
N GLU A 19 -3.44 -5.88 13.14
CA GLU A 19 -4.64 -6.70 13.34
C GLU A 19 -5.12 -6.64 14.79
N THR A 20 -4.21 -6.72 15.75
CA THR A 20 -4.54 -6.59 17.16
C THR A 20 -5.13 -5.22 17.45
N TYR A 21 -4.53 -4.19 16.85
CA TYR A 21 -5.00 -2.82 17.05
C TYR A 21 -6.42 -2.63 16.53
N LEU A 22 -6.69 -3.12 15.32
CA LEU A 22 -8.01 -3.05 14.72
C LEU A 22 -9.04 -3.82 15.55
N SER A 23 -8.64 -4.96 16.07
CA SER A 23 -9.50 -5.76 16.94
C SER A 23 -9.85 -5.01 18.22
N ASN A 24 -8.86 -4.42 18.88
CA ASN A 24 -9.07 -3.65 20.10
C ASN A 24 -9.92 -2.41 19.86
N ALA A 25 -9.82 -1.81 18.69
CA ALA A 25 -10.62 -0.65 18.31
C ALA A 25 -12.04 -1.02 17.92
N GLY A 26 -12.36 -2.30 17.87
CA GLY A 26 -13.66 -2.76 17.41
C GLY A 26 -13.91 -2.46 15.94
N ALA A 27 -12.85 -2.43 15.15
CA ALA A 27 -12.96 -2.06 13.75
C ALA A 27 -13.66 -3.14 12.93
N SER A 28 -14.66 -2.71 12.17
CA SER A 28 -15.36 -3.55 11.22
C SER A 28 -14.44 -3.82 10.02
N ARG A 29 -14.20 -5.08 9.74
CA ARG A 29 -13.27 -5.47 8.67
C ARG A 29 -13.56 -6.88 8.22
N ARG A 30 -13.00 -7.25 7.06
CA ARG A 30 -13.11 -8.62 6.56
C ARG A 30 -11.77 -9.08 6.00
N ILE A 31 -11.55 -10.38 6.02
CA ILE A 31 -10.36 -10.99 5.45
C ILE A 31 -10.74 -11.66 4.15
N VAL A 32 -10.01 -11.36 3.07
CA VAL A 32 -10.25 -11.90 1.75
C VAL A 32 -8.97 -12.54 1.23
N LYS A 33 -9.12 -13.67 0.57
CA LYS A 33 -8.00 -14.38 -0.04
C LYS A 33 -8.05 -14.24 -1.55
N TYR A 34 -6.87 -14.07 -2.14
CA TYR A 34 -6.71 -13.90 -3.59
C TYR A 34 -5.77 -14.93 -4.13
N LYS A 35 -6.04 -15.40 -5.35
CA LYS A 35 -5.17 -16.31 -6.07
C LYS A 35 -4.17 -15.52 -6.91
N LYS A 36 -3.05 -16.14 -7.24
CA LYS A 36 -2.06 -15.55 -8.14
C LYS A 36 -2.76 -15.03 -9.40
N GLY A 37 -2.44 -13.80 -9.77
CA GLY A 37 -2.98 -13.15 -10.95
C GLY A 37 -4.32 -12.45 -10.74
N GLN A 38 -4.96 -12.65 -9.60
CA GLN A 38 -6.24 -12.01 -9.30
C GLN A 38 -6.02 -10.57 -8.84
N ALA A 39 -6.86 -9.66 -9.30
CA ALA A 39 -6.78 -8.26 -8.89
C ALA A 39 -7.46 -8.08 -7.53
N LEU A 40 -6.78 -7.35 -6.64
CA LEU A 40 -7.39 -6.90 -5.39
C LEU A 40 -8.32 -5.74 -5.70
N PHE A 41 -7.87 -4.81 -6.54
CA PHE A 41 -8.68 -3.74 -7.09
C PHE A 41 -8.06 -3.31 -8.42
N SER A 42 -8.84 -2.61 -9.23
CA SER A 42 -8.40 -2.19 -10.55
C SER A 42 -8.38 -0.67 -10.68
N GLN A 43 -7.45 -0.17 -11.48
CA GLN A 43 -7.35 1.25 -11.79
C GLN A 43 -8.71 1.76 -12.26
N ASP A 44 -9.08 2.94 -11.79
CA ASP A 44 -10.35 3.63 -12.05
C ASP A 44 -11.57 3.07 -11.31
N ASP A 45 -11.44 1.97 -10.58
CA ASP A 45 -12.52 1.50 -9.69
C ASP A 45 -12.79 2.52 -8.57
N PRO A 46 -13.99 2.53 -8.00
CA PRO A 46 -14.28 3.38 -6.85
C PRO A 46 -13.32 3.10 -5.69
N CYS A 47 -12.87 4.16 -5.03
CA CYS A 47 -11.88 4.08 -3.96
C CYS A 47 -12.57 4.26 -2.61
N ASN A 48 -13.05 3.16 -2.04
CA ASN A 48 -13.84 3.17 -0.80
C ASN A 48 -13.28 2.31 0.32
N GLU A 49 -12.19 1.59 0.07
CA GLU A 49 -11.65 0.62 1.03
C GLU A 49 -10.13 0.68 1.06
N VAL A 50 -9.56 0.21 2.17
CA VAL A 50 -8.13 0.10 2.37
C VAL A 50 -7.79 -1.36 2.61
N TRP A 51 -6.73 -1.86 2.01
CA TRP A 51 -6.24 -3.23 2.19
C TRP A 51 -4.98 -3.22 3.06
N TYR A 52 -4.89 -4.20 3.94
CA TYR A 52 -3.68 -4.48 4.70
C TYR A 52 -3.26 -5.90 4.39
N ILE A 53 -2.05 -6.10 3.83
CA ILE A 53 -1.59 -7.42 3.43
C ILE A 53 -1.09 -8.19 4.64
N GLN A 54 -1.66 -9.37 4.87
CA GLN A 54 -1.22 -10.27 5.93
C GLN A 54 -0.20 -11.27 5.42
N SER A 55 -0.39 -11.77 4.20
CA SER A 55 0.54 -12.72 3.58
C SER A 55 0.49 -12.58 2.06
N GLY A 56 1.58 -12.96 1.43
CA GLY A 56 1.72 -12.87 -0.02
C GLY A 56 2.16 -11.49 -0.48
N ASN A 57 2.29 -11.33 -1.78
CA ASN A 57 2.74 -10.09 -2.38
C ASN A 57 1.81 -9.66 -3.50
N ALA A 58 1.68 -8.36 -3.68
CA ALA A 58 0.91 -7.77 -4.78
C ALA A 58 1.74 -6.71 -5.48
N LYS A 59 1.54 -6.58 -6.79
CA LYS A 59 2.17 -5.50 -7.54
C LYS A 59 1.16 -4.41 -7.81
N LEU A 60 1.62 -3.17 -7.76
CA LEU A 60 0.84 -2.01 -8.17
C LEU A 60 1.29 -1.61 -9.56
N THR A 61 0.33 -1.47 -10.47
CA THR A 61 0.61 -1.07 -11.85
C THR A 61 -0.31 0.04 -12.27
N ILE A 62 0.18 0.86 -13.21
CA ILE A 62 -0.65 1.86 -13.87
C ILE A 62 -0.58 1.64 -15.37
N VAL A 63 -1.66 2.01 -16.06
CA VAL A 63 -1.73 1.96 -17.51
C VAL A 63 -2.00 3.37 -18.00
N ASN A 64 -1.18 3.85 -18.94
CA ASN A 64 -1.39 5.19 -19.50
C ASN A 64 -2.44 5.14 -20.62
N PRO A 65 -2.87 6.32 -21.16
CA PRO A 65 -3.88 6.33 -22.24
C PRO A 65 -3.48 5.56 -23.49
N GLN A 66 -2.20 5.34 -23.72
CA GLN A 66 -1.72 4.55 -24.86
C GLN A 66 -1.68 3.04 -24.57
N GLY A 67 -2.13 2.63 -23.40
CA GLY A 67 -2.16 1.22 -23.00
C GLY A 67 -0.85 0.68 -22.46
N LYS A 68 0.13 1.54 -22.23
CA LYS A 68 1.43 1.11 -21.73
C LYS A 68 1.37 0.96 -20.22
N GLU A 69 1.86 -0.17 -19.73
CA GLU A 69 1.84 -0.50 -18.30
C GLU A 69 3.18 -0.21 -17.65
N ALA A 70 3.13 0.31 -16.43
CA ALA A 70 4.32 0.51 -15.59
C ALA A 70 4.07 -0.06 -14.21
N VAL A 71 5.07 -0.72 -13.65
CA VAL A 71 5.02 -1.24 -12.28
C VAL A 71 5.48 -0.15 -11.33
N LEU A 72 4.61 0.26 -10.41
CA LEU A 72 4.92 1.28 -9.42
C LEU A 72 5.63 0.71 -8.20
N ALA A 73 5.18 -0.46 -7.73
CA ALA A 73 5.70 -1.04 -6.51
C ALA A 73 5.29 -2.50 -6.38
N ILE A 74 6.03 -3.23 -5.55
CA ILE A 74 5.65 -4.56 -5.10
C ILE A 74 5.52 -4.47 -3.59
N LEU A 75 4.35 -4.81 -3.07
CA LEU A 75 4.03 -4.71 -1.66
C LEU A 75 3.74 -6.09 -1.09
N GLY A 76 3.94 -6.24 0.20
CA GLY A 76 3.79 -7.54 0.86
C GLY A 76 3.32 -7.42 2.30
N PRO A 77 3.56 -8.45 3.11
CA PRO A 77 3.06 -8.46 4.50
C PRO A 77 3.45 -7.21 5.26
N GLY A 78 2.46 -6.62 5.93
CA GLY A 78 2.67 -5.39 6.69
C GLY A 78 2.43 -4.10 5.89
N ASP A 79 2.15 -4.20 4.60
CA ASP A 79 1.92 -3.03 3.77
C ASP A 79 0.43 -2.75 3.60
N PHE A 80 0.09 -1.46 3.52
CA PHE A 80 -1.24 -0.99 3.19
C PHE A 80 -1.35 -0.71 1.69
N LEU A 81 -2.54 -0.93 1.15
CA LEU A 81 -2.87 -0.66 -0.26
C LEU A 81 -4.18 0.12 -0.32
N GLY A 82 -4.30 0.94 -1.35
CA GLY A 82 -5.57 1.62 -1.63
C GLY A 82 -5.90 2.73 -0.67
N GLU A 83 -4.93 3.25 0.04
CA GLU A 83 -5.08 4.29 1.06
C GLU A 83 -5.44 5.66 0.50
N GLY A 84 -5.41 5.83 -0.83
CA GLY A 84 -5.77 7.10 -1.46
C GLY A 84 -7.18 7.58 -1.13
N CYS A 85 -8.08 6.66 -0.80
CA CYS A 85 -9.44 7.03 -0.42
C CYS A 85 -9.47 7.84 0.89
N ILE A 86 -8.44 7.70 1.73
CA ILE A 86 -8.36 8.43 3.00
C ILE A 86 -8.21 9.93 2.76
N ILE A 87 -7.49 10.31 1.70
CA ILE A 87 -7.32 11.71 1.33
C ILE A 87 -8.36 12.18 0.31
N GLY A 88 -9.37 11.37 0.06
CA GLY A 88 -10.50 11.77 -0.77
C GLY A 88 -10.40 11.43 -2.25
N ASN A 89 -9.45 10.61 -2.67
CA ASN A 89 -9.42 10.17 -4.07
C ASN A 89 -10.67 9.36 -4.36
N PRO A 90 -11.46 9.72 -5.38
CA PRO A 90 -12.71 9.02 -5.67
C PRO A 90 -12.50 7.69 -6.40
N VAL A 91 -11.38 7.54 -7.10
CA VAL A 91 -11.09 6.32 -7.86
C VAL A 91 -9.69 5.82 -7.58
N ARG A 92 -9.45 4.54 -7.89
CA ARG A 92 -8.15 3.92 -7.75
C ARG A 92 -7.18 4.47 -8.80
N MET A 93 -6.01 4.86 -8.35
CA MET A 93 -4.96 5.38 -9.22
C MET A 93 -4.15 4.27 -9.88
N ALA A 94 -4.26 3.05 -9.39
CA ALA A 94 -3.46 1.91 -9.83
C ALA A 94 -4.27 0.62 -9.70
N THR A 95 -3.77 -0.43 -10.33
CA THR A 95 -4.28 -1.79 -10.18
C THR A 95 -3.36 -2.55 -9.24
N ALA A 96 -3.94 -3.29 -8.29
CA ALA A 96 -3.18 -4.18 -7.41
C ALA A 96 -3.48 -5.62 -7.82
N THR A 97 -2.43 -6.37 -8.16
CA THR A 97 -2.56 -7.75 -8.63
C THR A 97 -1.74 -8.68 -7.75
N ALA A 98 -2.34 -9.79 -7.32
CA ALA A 98 -1.65 -10.77 -6.50
C ALA A 98 -0.55 -11.49 -7.31
N LEU A 99 0.66 -11.50 -6.79
CA LEU A 99 1.79 -12.20 -7.42
C LEU A 99 1.86 -13.65 -6.99
N ALA A 100 1.19 -13.99 -5.91
CA ALA A 100 1.08 -15.34 -5.36
C ALA A 100 -0.23 -15.37 -4.58
N ALA A 101 -0.49 -16.40 -3.80
CA ALA A 101 -1.63 -16.41 -2.90
C ALA A 101 -1.49 -15.27 -1.89
N VAL A 102 -2.50 -14.42 -1.78
CA VAL A 102 -2.51 -13.26 -0.88
C VAL A 102 -3.68 -13.37 0.09
N SER A 103 -3.42 -13.05 1.36
CA SER A 103 -4.46 -12.85 2.35
C SER A 103 -4.39 -11.41 2.80
N ALA A 104 -5.51 -10.70 2.76
CA ALA A 104 -5.55 -9.29 3.10
C ALA A 104 -6.77 -8.97 3.95
N THR A 105 -6.60 -8.01 4.86
CA THR A 105 -7.68 -7.43 5.64
C THR A 105 -8.18 -6.20 4.89
N ILE A 106 -9.49 -6.12 4.70
CA ILE A 106 -10.13 -5.00 4.00
C ILE A 106 -10.95 -4.19 5.01
N ILE A 107 -10.70 -2.89 5.03
CA ILE A 107 -11.37 -1.97 5.94
C ILE A 107 -12.03 -0.88 5.12
N ASP A 108 -13.33 -0.62 5.35
CA ASP A 108 -14.04 0.48 4.69
C ASP A 108 -13.40 1.82 5.02
N ARG A 109 -13.46 2.76 4.08
CA ARG A 109 -12.93 4.10 4.28
C ARG A 109 -13.45 4.73 5.56
N LYS A 110 -14.77 4.68 5.79
CA LYS A 110 -15.38 5.29 6.98
C LYS A 110 -14.83 4.68 8.26
N GLU A 111 -14.67 3.37 8.27
CA GLU A 111 -14.16 2.68 9.45
C GLU A 111 -12.69 3.00 9.68
N MET A 112 -11.90 3.06 8.63
CA MET A 112 -10.50 3.45 8.74
C MET A 112 -10.36 4.88 9.27
N MET A 113 -11.19 5.79 8.78
CA MET A 113 -11.20 7.17 9.26
C MET A 113 -11.56 7.24 10.74
N ARG A 114 -12.55 6.45 11.17
CA ARG A 114 -12.95 6.40 12.58
C ARG A 114 -11.78 5.93 13.45
N VAL A 115 -11.13 4.84 13.06
CA VAL A 115 -10.00 4.30 13.81
C VAL A 115 -8.86 5.29 13.89
N LEU A 116 -8.53 5.92 12.78
CA LEU A 116 -7.46 6.93 12.74
C LEU A 116 -7.78 8.13 13.65
N HIS A 117 -9.06 8.53 13.69
CA HIS A 117 -9.49 9.68 14.47
C HIS A 117 -9.55 9.36 15.97
N GLU A 118 -10.04 8.18 16.32
CA GLU A 118 -10.25 7.80 17.72
C GLU A 118 -9.03 7.19 18.40
N HIS A 119 -8.04 6.77 17.63
CA HIS A 119 -6.85 6.12 18.15
C HIS A 119 -5.58 6.82 17.66
N PRO A 120 -5.18 7.90 18.37
CA PRO A 120 -4.02 8.70 17.94
C PRO A 120 -2.73 7.91 17.79
N GLU A 121 -2.52 6.88 18.61
CA GLU A 121 -1.34 6.05 18.52
C GLU A 121 -1.30 5.29 17.19
N PHE A 122 -2.42 4.75 16.77
CA PHE A 122 -2.52 4.09 15.47
C PHE A 122 -2.31 5.08 14.33
N ALA A 123 -2.93 6.25 14.43
CA ALA A 123 -2.78 7.30 13.42
C ALA A 123 -1.31 7.72 13.27
N GLU A 124 -0.60 7.87 14.37
CA GLU A 124 0.82 8.22 14.35
C GLU A 124 1.65 7.15 13.64
N LYS A 125 1.38 5.88 13.94
CA LYS A 125 2.08 4.75 13.31
C LYS A 125 1.77 4.68 11.83
N PHE A 126 0.53 4.91 11.46
CA PHE A 126 0.12 4.91 10.06
C PHE A 126 0.79 6.04 9.28
N ILE A 127 0.83 7.24 9.85
CA ILE A 127 1.52 8.38 9.22
C ILE A 127 3.00 8.07 9.04
N HIS A 128 3.63 7.50 10.06
CA HIS A 128 5.03 7.12 10.01
C HIS A 128 5.29 6.14 8.86
N TYR A 129 4.45 5.12 8.76
CA TYR A 129 4.52 4.15 7.68
C TYR A 129 4.42 4.82 6.30
N MET A 130 3.45 5.71 6.14
CA MET A 130 3.24 6.38 4.85
C MET A 130 4.40 7.28 4.47
N LEU A 131 4.98 7.98 5.44
CA LEU A 131 6.14 8.84 5.19
C LEU A 131 7.37 8.03 4.80
N GLU A 132 7.62 6.92 5.49
CA GLU A 132 8.75 6.05 5.13
C GLU A 132 8.58 5.48 3.73
N ARG A 133 7.38 5.08 3.37
CA ARG A 133 7.08 4.56 2.05
C ARG A 133 7.31 5.63 0.98
N ASN A 134 6.92 6.87 1.26
CA ASN A 134 7.14 7.97 0.34
C ASN A 134 8.63 8.24 0.12
N ILE A 135 9.42 8.21 1.19
CA ILE A 135 10.87 8.38 1.12
C ILE A 135 11.50 7.29 0.24
N LYS A 136 11.04 6.05 0.41
CA LYS A 136 11.52 4.94 -0.42
C LYS A 136 11.21 5.17 -1.90
N ILE A 137 10.01 5.59 -2.21
CA ILE A 137 9.61 5.86 -3.60
C ILE A 137 10.47 6.96 -4.20
N GLU A 138 10.71 8.03 -3.45
CA GLU A 138 11.58 9.12 -3.90
C GLU A 138 13.01 8.66 -4.13
N ALA A 139 13.53 7.84 -3.23
CA ALA A 139 14.88 7.32 -3.37
C ALA A 139 15.03 6.44 -4.61
N ASP A 140 14.04 5.60 -4.87
CA ASP A 140 14.05 4.75 -6.06
C ASP A 140 14.00 5.58 -7.33
N LEU A 141 13.23 6.64 -7.34
CA LEU A 141 13.12 7.54 -8.49
C LEU A 141 14.44 8.24 -8.78
N VAL A 142 15.08 8.77 -7.73
CA VAL A 142 16.40 9.42 -7.85
C VAL A 142 17.41 8.44 -8.44
N ASP A 143 17.44 7.21 -7.93
CA ASP A 143 18.35 6.19 -8.42
C ASP A 143 18.13 5.90 -9.91
N GLN A 144 16.88 5.79 -10.34
CA GLN A 144 16.55 5.58 -11.74
C GLN A 144 17.01 6.73 -12.62
N LEU A 145 16.82 7.95 -12.16
CA LEU A 145 17.22 9.14 -12.91
C LEU A 145 18.71 9.20 -13.14
N PHE A 146 19.49 8.91 -12.10
CA PHE A 146 20.95 8.90 -12.21
C PHE A 146 21.45 7.76 -13.08
N ASN A 147 20.89 6.58 -12.95
CA ASN A 147 21.26 5.44 -13.79
C ASN A 147 20.96 5.70 -15.25
N SER A 148 19.84 6.32 -15.55
CA SER A 148 19.48 6.71 -16.90
C SER A 148 20.47 7.70 -17.49
N SER A 149 20.90 8.67 -16.69
CA SER A 149 21.88 9.68 -17.14
C SER A 149 23.23 9.07 -17.43
N GLU A 150 23.68 8.14 -16.63
CA GLU A 150 24.98 7.50 -16.80
C GLU A 150 25.09 6.62 -18.02
N LYS A 151 23.97 6.15 -18.53
CA LYS A 151 23.95 5.29 -19.71
C LYS A 151 24.06 6.04 -21.03
N ARG A 152 24.06 7.33 -21.00
CA ARG A 152 24.13 8.16 -22.21
C ARG A 152 25.54 8.50 -22.60
#